data_8af492732bdd954e13c6d341fc32e0fe
#
_entry.id   8af492732bdd954e13c6d341fc32e0fe
#
_cell.length_a   1.000
_cell.length_b   1.000
_cell.length_c   1.000
_cell.angle_alpha   90.00
_cell.angle_beta   90.00
_cell.angle_gamma   90.00
#
_symmetry.space_group_name_H-M   'P 1'
#
loop_
_entity.id
_entity.type
_entity.pdbx_description
1 polymer ?
#
loop_
_entity_poly.entity_id
_entity_poly.type
_entity_poly.pdbx_seq_one_letter_code
_entity_poly.pdbx_strand_id
1 'polypeptide(L)'
;MLGAMTSYACYDLKNVKTVGYDVLVNRPKVTAYRAPSAPMAAFAVESTIDEVAAEIGMDPIDFRIKNAAKEGTKSSYGPTYGPIGIGPTLTAAKKHPHMRAKLGKNQGRGMACGFWFNFGGERVRTSTLVPMAQSR
;
A
#
# COMPACT_ATOMS: atom_id res chain seq x y z
N MET A 1 8.72 12.10 1.05
CA MET A 1 8.00 12.10 -0.24
C MET A 1 7.36 10.74 -0.56
N LEU A 2 8.11 9.62 -0.59
CA LEU A 2 7.55 8.30 -0.96
C LEU A 2 6.38 7.84 -0.08
N GLY A 3 6.44 8.05 1.23
CA GLY A 3 5.33 7.72 2.13
C GLY A 3 4.02 8.44 1.76
N ALA A 4 4.09 9.72 1.41
CA ALA A 4 2.93 10.47 0.96
C ALA A 4 2.34 9.90 -0.34
N MET A 5 3.17 9.43 -1.26
CA MET A 5 2.73 8.82 -2.51
C MET A 5 2.06 7.46 -2.31
N THR A 6 2.51 6.68 -1.32
CA THR A 6 1.98 5.33 -1.05
C THR A 6 0.75 5.32 -0.15
N SER A 7 0.47 6.42 0.56
CA SER A 7 -0.54 6.47 1.64
C SER A 7 -1.91 5.93 1.24
N TYR A 8 -2.43 6.29 0.09
CA TYR A 8 -3.79 5.91 -0.34
C TYR A 8 -3.82 5.06 -1.61
N ALA A 9 -2.68 4.53 -2.02
CA ALA A 9 -2.55 3.83 -3.30
C ALA A 9 -3.42 2.56 -3.42
N CYS A 10 -3.85 1.98 -2.30
CA CYS A 10 -4.73 0.82 -2.29
C CYS A 10 -6.22 1.14 -2.53
N TYR A 11 -6.58 2.43 -2.57
CA TYR A 11 -7.99 2.86 -2.52
C TYR A 11 -8.42 3.69 -3.73
N ASP A 12 -9.69 3.55 -4.11
CA ASP A 12 -10.36 4.33 -5.15
C ASP A 12 -10.99 5.59 -4.53
N LEU A 13 -10.20 6.64 -4.41
CA LEU A 13 -10.62 7.90 -3.81
C LEU A 13 -10.71 8.99 -4.88
N LYS A 14 -11.88 9.63 -4.98
CA LYS A 14 -12.11 10.70 -5.96
C LYS A 14 -11.35 11.99 -5.65
N ASN A 15 -11.22 12.33 -4.39
CA ASN A 15 -10.58 13.55 -3.92
C ASN A 15 -9.53 13.21 -2.88
N VAL A 16 -8.27 13.44 -3.22
CA VAL A 16 -7.13 13.17 -2.33
C VAL A 16 -6.22 14.39 -2.30
N LYS A 17 -5.84 14.80 -1.10
CA LYS A 17 -4.78 15.78 -0.88
C LYS A 17 -3.80 15.19 0.14
N THR A 18 -2.57 15.00 -0.27
CA THR A 18 -1.49 14.59 0.63
C THR A 18 -0.46 15.70 0.72
N VAL A 19 -0.10 16.07 1.94
CA VAL A 19 0.92 17.09 2.20
C VAL A 19 2.03 16.45 3.00
N GLY A 20 3.26 16.54 2.51
CA GLY A 20 4.46 16.06 3.19
C GLY A 20 5.35 17.24 3.55
N TYR A 21 5.83 17.27 4.79
CA TYR A 21 6.80 18.26 5.27
C TYR A 21 8.15 17.59 5.45
N ASP A 22 9.19 18.20 4.91
CA ASP A 22 10.58 17.83 5.19
C ASP A 22 11.13 18.81 6.23
N VAL A 23 11.42 18.30 7.42
CA VAL A 23 11.81 19.12 8.58
C VAL A 23 13.23 18.79 8.98
N LEU A 24 14.10 19.81 8.94
CA LEU A 24 15.47 19.71 9.42
C LEU A 24 15.48 19.68 10.96
N VAL A 25 16.10 18.69 11.54
CA VAL A 25 16.20 18.49 12.98
C VAL A 25 17.62 18.06 13.39
N ASN A 26 17.95 18.25 14.66
CA ASN A 26 19.24 17.83 15.22
C ASN A 26 19.32 16.30 15.44
N ARG A 27 19.13 15.54 14.37
CA ARG A 27 19.22 14.09 14.33
C ARG A 27 20.00 13.64 13.09
N PRO A 28 20.62 12.46 13.12
CA PRO A 28 21.22 11.90 11.91
C PRO A 28 20.23 11.83 10.77
N LYS A 29 20.70 12.00 9.56
CA LYS A 29 19.88 11.90 8.35
C LYS A 29 19.19 10.54 8.29
N VAL A 30 17.88 10.55 8.12
CA VAL A 30 17.11 9.34 7.84
C VAL A 30 17.43 8.90 6.40
N THR A 31 17.88 7.66 6.26
CA THR A 31 18.21 7.08 4.96
C THR A 31 17.17 6.02 4.56
N ALA A 32 17.24 5.61 3.30
CA ALA A 32 16.37 4.60 2.78
C ALA A 32 16.59 3.25 3.50
N TYR A 33 15.53 2.75 4.09
CA TYR A 33 15.38 1.37 4.50
C TYR A 33 14.30 0.73 3.63
N ARG A 34 14.34 -0.56 3.40
CA ARG A 34 13.44 -1.32 2.52
C ARG A 34 12.01 -0.73 2.44
N ALA A 35 11.55 -0.34 1.24
CA ALA A 35 10.32 0.40 0.99
C ALA A 35 10.22 1.74 1.77
N PRO A 36 11.09 2.73 1.50
CA PRO A 36 11.22 3.94 2.30
C PRO A 36 9.89 4.60 2.61
N SER A 37 9.57 4.76 3.89
CA SER A 37 8.35 5.37 4.45
C SER A 37 7.02 4.65 4.14
N ALA A 38 6.97 3.65 3.27
CA ALA A 38 5.73 2.96 2.93
C ALA A 38 5.13 2.17 4.12
N PRO A 39 5.89 1.42 4.93
CA PRO A 39 5.33 0.74 6.11
C PRO A 39 4.76 1.72 7.13
N MET A 40 5.40 2.87 7.34
CA MET A 40 4.92 3.90 8.28
C MET A 40 3.63 4.55 7.77
N ALA A 41 3.57 4.87 6.47
CA ALA A 41 2.38 5.40 5.84
C ALA A 41 1.22 4.38 5.87
N ALA A 42 1.50 3.11 5.55
CA ALA A 42 0.51 2.05 5.63
C ALA A 42 -0.02 1.88 7.06
N PHE A 43 0.85 1.85 8.08
CA PHE A 43 0.41 1.78 9.47
C PHE A 43 -0.56 2.91 9.83
N ALA A 44 -0.22 4.16 9.52
CA ALA A 44 -1.05 5.32 9.84
C ALA A 44 -2.41 5.27 9.11
N VAL A 45 -2.39 5.02 7.80
CA VAL A 45 -3.62 4.98 6.99
C VAL A 45 -4.52 3.82 7.38
N GLU A 46 -3.96 2.62 7.52
CA GLU A 46 -4.74 1.43 7.80
C GLU A 46 -5.32 1.42 9.22
N SER A 47 -4.61 2.01 10.19
CA SER A 47 -5.15 2.23 11.55
C SER A 47 -6.33 3.21 11.50
N THR A 48 -6.20 4.32 10.78
CA THR A 48 -7.30 5.28 10.60
C THR A 48 -8.49 4.65 9.88
N ILE A 49 -8.26 3.77 8.90
CA ILE A 49 -9.33 3.04 8.21
C ILE A 49 -10.07 2.11 9.16
N ASP A 50 -9.38 1.43 10.07
CA ASP A 50 -10.02 0.59 11.08
C ASP A 50 -10.86 1.44 12.05
N GLU A 51 -10.35 2.58 12.48
CA GLU A 51 -11.10 3.52 13.33
C GLU A 51 -12.36 4.04 12.63
N VAL A 52 -12.23 4.47 11.36
CA VAL A 52 -13.38 4.94 10.57
C VAL A 52 -14.41 3.82 10.37
N ALA A 53 -13.97 2.61 10.06
CA ALA A 53 -14.86 1.47 9.88
C ALA A 53 -15.63 1.17 11.18
N ALA A 54 -14.96 1.20 12.32
CA ALA A 54 -15.56 1.02 13.63
C ALA A 54 -16.59 2.12 13.96
N GLU A 55 -16.24 3.38 13.70
CA GLU A 55 -17.12 4.52 13.97
C GLU A 55 -18.44 4.46 13.18
N ILE A 56 -18.38 4.01 11.93
CA ILE A 56 -19.57 3.86 11.08
C ILE A 56 -20.24 2.48 11.21
N GLY A 57 -19.77 1.62 12.11
CA GLY A 57 -20.33 0.28 12.36
C GLY A 57 -20.16 -0.68 11.18
N MET A 58 -19.10 -0.53 10.38
CA MET A 58 -18.83 -1.40 9.22
C MET A 58 -17.66 -2.36 9.54
N ASP A 59 -17.76 -3.60 9.04
CA ASP A 59 -16.64 -4.54 9.10
C ASP A 59 -15.42 -3.95 8.36
N PRO A 60 -14.21 -3.95 8.97
CA PRO A 60 -13.02 -3.33 8.37
C PRO A 60 -12.62 -3.91 7.01
N ILE A 61 -12.88 -5.21 6.78
CA ILE A 61 -12.60 -5.83 5.48
C ILE A 61 -13.63 -5.37 4.44
N ASP A 62 -14.90 -5.28 4.81
CA ASP A 62 -15.95 -4.78 3.92
C ASP A 62 -15.75 -3.33 3.54
N PHE A 63 -15.30 -2.52 4.49
CA PHE A 63 -14.92 -1.14 4.22
C PHE A 63 -13.80 -1.08 3.17
N ARG A 64 -12.77 -1.92 3.30
CA ARG A 64 -11.67 -2.00 2.34
C ARG A 64 -12.12 -2.50 0.97
N ILE A 65 -12.93 -3.55 0.92
CA ILE A 65 -13.48 -4.08 -0.34
C ILE A 65 -14.30 -3.02 -1.07
N LYS A 66 -15.13 -2.27 -0.35
CA LYS A 66 -15.97 -1.20 -0.91
C LYS A 66 -15.15 -0.08 -1.54
N ASN A 67 -14.01 0.24 -0.95
CA ASN A 67 -13.15 1.35 -1.36
C ASN A 67 -11.88 0.91 -2.10
N ALA A 68 -11.72 -0.37 -2.40
CA ALA A 68 -10.52 -0.89 -3.05
C ALA A 68 -10.30 -0.28 -4.43
N ALA A 69 -9.06 0.05 -4.73
CA ALA A 69 -8.66 0.42 -6.08
C ALA A 69 -8.93 -0.73 -7.06
N LYS A 70 -9.23 -0.39 -8.30
CA LYS A 70 -9.55 -1.32 -9.39
C LYS A 70 -8.90 -0.85 -10.67
N GLU A 71 -8.97 -1.65 -11.70
CA GLU A 71 -8.57 -1.22 -13.04
C GLU A 71 -9.28 0.07 -13.43
N GLY A 72 -8.54 1.02 -13.96
CA GLY A 72 -9.02 2.35 -14.31
C GLY A 72 -9.06 3.37 -13.15
N THR A 73 -8.82 2.96 -11.90
CA THR A 73 -8.68 3.90 -10.78
C THR A 73 -7.47 4.81 -11.00
N LYS A 74 -7.67 6.11 -10.91
CA LYS A 74 -6.58 7.08 -10.83
C LYS A 74 -5.98 7.02 -9.44
N SER A 75 -4.72 6.59 -9.36
CA SER A 75 -4.03 6.48 -8.08
C SER A 75 -3.82 7.83 -7.39
N SER A 76 -3.68 7.81 -6.08
CA SER A 76 -3.39 9.00 -5.26
C SER A 76 -2.08 9.70 -5.62
N TYR A 77 -1.18 9.04 -6.34
CA TYR A 77 0.12 9.58 -6.75
C TYR A 77 0.22 9.88 -8.26
N GLY A 78 -0.88 9.73 -9.02
CA GLY A 78 -1.03 10.21 -10.40
C GLY A 78 -1.38 9.16 -11.46
N PRO A 79 -0.66 8.04 -11.60
CA PRO A 79 -0.93 7.04 -12.65
C PRO A 79 -2.33 6.41 -12.53
N THR A 80 -2.87 5.99 -13.65
CA THR A 80 -4.07 5.14 -13.70
C THR A 80 -3.66 3.68 -13.65
N TYR A 81 -4.33 2.89 -12.82
CA TYR A 81 -4.03 1.47 -12.70
C TYR A 81 -4.52 0.67 -13.90
N GLY A 82 -3.66 -0.22 -14.38
CA GLY A 82 -4.05 -1.34 -15.21
C GLY A 82 -4.75 -2.43 -14.39
N PRO A 83 -4.78 -3.68 -14.88
CA PRO A 83 -5.34 -4.80 -14.13
C PRO A 83 -4.62 -4.98 -12.78
N ILE A 84 -5.39 -4.92 -11.69
CA ILE A 84 -4.89 -5.09 -10.31
C ILE A 84 -5.77 -6.07 -9.53
N GLY A 85 -5.16 -6.80 -8.59
CA GLY A 85 -5.80 -7.90 -7.88
C GLY A 85 -6.24 -7.60 -6.44
N ILE A 86 -6.26 -6.32 -5.99
CA ILE A 86 -6.53 -6.01 -4.58
C ILE A 86 -7.95 -6.44 -4.15
N GLY A 87 -8.97 -6.16 -4.94
CA GLY A 87 -10.36 -6.55 -4.64
C GLY A 87 -10.53 -8.06 -4.50
N PRO A 88 -10.12 -8.88 -5.48
CA PRO A 88 -10.10 -10.33 -5.35
C PRO A 88 -9.31 -10.84 -4.15
N THR A 89 -8.15 -10.24 -3.84
CA THR A 89 -7.31 -10.61 -2.69
C THR A 89 -8.03 -10.35 -1.36
N LEU A 90 -8.64 -9.19 -1.20
CA LEU A 90 -9.44 -8.84 -0.02
C LEU A 90 -10.65 -9.79 0.15
N THR A 91 -11.31 -10.11 -0.96
CA THR A 91 -12.44 -11.04 -0.96
C THR A 91 -12.01 -12.45 -0.55
N ALA A 92 -10.86 -12.92 -1.05
CA ALA A 92 -10.29 -14.19 -0.66
C ALA A 92 -9.90 -14.22 0.83
N ALA A 93 -9.26 -13.15 1.32
CA ALA A 93 -8.92 -13.00 2.74
C ALA A 93 -10.18 -13.07 3.61
N LYS A 94 -11.24 -12.35 3.26
CA LYS A 94 -12.52 -12.38 3.99
C LYS A 94 -13.13 -13.80 4.09
N LYS A 95 -13.02 -14.57 3.02
CA LYS A 95 -13.54 -15.94 2.96
C LYS A 95 -12.65 -16.96 3.68
N HIS A 96 -11.41 -16.63 3.99
CA HIS A 96 -10.47 -17.56 4.59
C HIS A 96 -10.94 -18.02 5.98
N PRO A 97 -10.85 -19.32 6.32
CA PRO A 97 -11.32 -19.85 7.61
C PRO A 97 -10.72 -19.14 8.83
N HIS A 98 -9.46 -18.71 8.74
CA HIS A 98 -8.79 -17.96 9.79
C HIS A 98 -9.57 -16.68 10.17
N MET A 99 -10.18 -15.99 9.20
CA MET A 99 -10.94 -14.76 9.46
C MET A 99 -12.25 -15.00 10.22
N ARG A 100 -12.73 -16.24 10.22
CA ARG A 100 -13.98 -16.65 10.91
C ARG A 100 -13.73 -17.46 12.18
N ALA A 101 -12.50 -17.88 12.43
CA ALA A 101 -12.15 -18.67 13.60
C ALA A 101 -12.43 -17.89 14.89
N LYS A 102 -12.97 -18.57 15.91
CA LYS A 102 -13.16 -17.96 17.24
C LYS A 102 -11.82 -17.60 17.84
N LEU A 103 -11.71 -16.38 18.33
CA LEU A 103 -10.52 -15.91 19.06
C LEU A 103 -10.56 -16.37 20.51
N GLY A 104 -9.40 -16.74 21.03
CA GLY A 104 -9.21 -17.02 22.45
C GLY A 104 -9.04 -15.75 23.27
N LYS A 105 -8.89 -15.93 24.58
CA LYS A 105 -8.58 -14.81 25.48
C LYS A 105 -7.25 -14.16 25.08
N ASN A 106 -7.21 -12.83 25.06
CA ASN A 106 -6.04 -12.02 24.68
C ASN A 106 -5.54 -12.25 23.22
N GLN A 107 -6.41 -12.68 22.34
CA GLN A 107 -6.13 -12.79 20.92
C GLN A 107 -6.86 -11.69 20.15
N GLY A 108 -6.19 -11.12 19.16
CA GLY A 108 -6.75 -10.15 18.24
C GLY A 108 -6.57 -10.63 16.79
N ARG A 109 -7.35 -10.09 15.90
CA ARG A 109 -7.21 -10.28 14.47
C ARG A 109 -7.24 -8.94 13.79
N GLY A 110 -6.32 -8.71 12.89
CA GLY A 110 -6.27 -7.51 12.07
C GLY A 110 -5.96 -7.85 10.64
N MET A 111 -6.23 -6.92 9.75
CA MET A 111 -5.85 -6.95 8.36
C MET A 111 -5.50 -5.54 7.90
N ALA A 112 -4.47 -5.42 7.11
CA ALA A 112 -4.04 -4.15 6.52
C ALA A 112 -3.68 -4.36 5.06
N CYS A 113 -3.83 -3.31 4.26
CA CYS A 113 -3.34 -3.24 2.90
C CYS A 113 -1.98 -2.55 2.87
N GLY A 114 -1.16 -2.88 1.90
CA GLY A 114 0.12 -2.22 1.68
C GLY A 114 0.39 -2.05 0.19
N PHE A 115 1.07 -0.98 -0.14
CA PHE A 115 1.48 -0.69 -1.50
C PHE A 115 2.96 -0.32 -1.55
N TRP A 116 3.62 -0.86 -2.55
CA TRP A 116 4.94 -0.42 -2.96
C TRP A 116 5.05 -0.41 -4.48
N PHE A 117 5.78 0.55 -5.00
CA PHE A 117 6.02 0.67 -6.43
C PHE A 117 6.78 -0.54 -6.96
N ASN A 118 6.33 -1.09 -8.05
CA ASN A 118 7.05 -2.15 -8.75
C ASN A 118 8.12 -1.54 -9.67
N PHE A 119 9.17 -1.02 -9.07
CA PHE A 119 10.28 -0.39 -9.79
C PHE A 119 11.28 -1.44 -10.28
N GLY A 120 11.01 -2.31 -11.12
CA GLY A 120 12.09 -3.24 -11.41
C GLY A 120 12.00 -3.98 -12.73
N GLY A 121 10.81 -4.22 -13.22
CA GLY A 121 10.63 -5.13 -14.34
C GLY A 121 11.26 -4.65 -15.66
N GLU A 122 11.16 -3.39 -15.98
CA GLU A 122 11.63 -2.86 -17.28
C GLU A 122 13.09 -2.40 -17.27
N ARG A 123 13.58 -1.91 -16.16
CA ARG A 123 14.99 -1.46 -16.07
C ARG A 123 16.01 -2.62 -16.09
N VAL A 124 15.63 -3.78 -15.60
CA VAL A 124 16.50 -4.97 -15.65
C VAL A 124 16.61 -5.50 -17.08
N ARG A 125 15.60 -5.33 -17.91
CA ARG A 125 15.66 -5.74 -19.32
C ARG A 125 16.57 -4.87 -20.18
N THR A 126 16.73 -3.59 -19.85
CA THR A 126 17.58 -2.67 -20.60
C THR A 126 19.07 -2.79 -20.25
N SER A 127 19.41 -3.27 -19.06
CA SER A 127 20.80 -3.45 -18.64
C SER A 127 21.44 -4.75 -19.15
N THR A 128 20.66 -5.67 -19.66
CA THR A 128 21.16 -6.99 -20.18
C THR A 128 21.61 -6.93 -21.65
N LEU A 129 21.56 -5.78 -22.29
CA LEU A 129 21.87 -5.62 -23.70
C LEU A 129 23.09 -4.73 -23.99
N VAL A 130 23.97 -4.52 -23.00
CA VAL A 130 25.30 -3.96 -23.30
C VAL A 130 26.24 -5.12 -23.60
N PRO A 131 26.65 -5.37 -24.87
CA PRO A 131 27.70 -6.31 -25.15
C PRO A 131 28.97 -5.84 -24.46
N MET A 132 29.54 -6.63 -23.58
CA MET A 132 30.89 -6.39 -23.11
C MET A 132 31.80 -6.42 -24.33
N ALA A 133 32.37 -5.26 -24.66
CA ALA A 133 33.42 -5.21 -25.66
C ALA A 133 34.57 -6.10 -25.21
N GLN A 134 34.84 -7.14 -25.95
CA GLN A 134 36.02 -7.97 -25.75
C GLN A 134 37.22 -7.07 -26.05
N SER A 135 38.00 -6.73 -25.00
CA SER A 135 39.32 -6.20 -25.18
C SER A 135 40.19 -7.24 -25.88
N ARG A 136 40.66 -6.91 -27.06
CA ARG A 136 41.78 -7.57 -27.72
C ARG A 136 43.08 -7.19 -27.06
#